data_0e5863154ae1e3f068df8f38232a09e8
#
_entry.id   0e5863154ae1e3f068df8f38232a09e8
#
_cell.length_a   1.000
_cell.length_b   1.000
_cell.length_c   1.000
_cell.angle_alpha   90.00
_cell.angle_beta   90.00
_cell.angle_gamma   90.00
#
_symmetry.space_group_name_H-M   'P 1'
#
loop_
_entity.id
_entity.type
_entity.pdbx_description
1 polymer ?
#
loop_
_entity_poly.entity_id
_entity_poly.type
_entity_poly.pdbx_seq_one_letter_code
_entity_poly.pdbx_strand_id
1 'polypeptide(L)'
;MENQYLKKIIAQTPEDLHIISACCSEGKVNIQDVKYLASNKIFLISIARFSKEEENKNKLINSIIKFEFINSSKSKNIDQNDTNLTLELLTIDIFKKEENFEIIMLFSKNRIITLSAEVIEVTLEDQKIENDKRN
;
A
#
# COMPACT_ATOMS: atom_id res chain seq x y z
N MET A 1 -17.71 24.79 0.12
CA MET A 1 -16.39 24.37 0.11
C MET A 1 -16.24 23.07 0.78
N GLU A 2 -15.58 22.18 0.16
CA GLU A 2 -15.46 20.90 0.74
C GLU A 2 -14.16 20.73 1.38
N ASN A 3 -14.15 20.15 2.55
CA ASN A 3 -12.92 19.84 3.22
C ASN A 3 -12.55 18.43 2.89
N GLN A 4 -11.35 18.24 2.37
CA GLN A 4 -10.85 16.92 2.14
C GLN A 4 -9.85 16.65 3.21
N TYR A 5 -10.12 15.64 4.02
CA TYR A 5 -9.18 15.28 5.06
C TYR A 5 -8.23 14.25 4.48
N LEU A 6 -7.10 14.74 4.00
CA LEU A 6 -6.09 13.87 3.43
C LEU A 6 -5.15 13.41 4.53
N LYS A 7 -4.97 12.12 4.58
CA LYS A 7 -4.19 11.51 5.65
C LYS A 7 -2.79 11.24 5.17
N LYS A 8 -1.83 11.44 6.06
CA LYS A 8 -0.45 11.04 5.81
C LYS A 8 0.05 10.38 7.08
N ILE A 9 0.44 9.12 6.96
CA ILE A 9 0.93 8.34 8.08
C ILE A 9 2.33 7.86 7.73
N ILE A 10 3.27 8.08 8.66
CA ILE A 10 4.63 7.59 8.49
C ILE A 10 4.83 6.51 9.52
N ALA A 11 5.22 5.32 9.07
CA ALA A 11 5.42 4.17 9.93
C ALA A 11 6.89 3.84 10.01
N GLN A 12 7.43 3.82 11.22
CA GLN A 12 8.82 3.44 11.47
C GLN A 12 8.89 2.32 12.50
N THR A 13 7.75 1.82 12.94
CA THR A 13 7.66 0.70 13.88
C THR A 13 6.63 -0.28 13.38
N PRO A 14 6.67 -1.53 13.86
CA PRO A 14 5.62 -2.48 13.49
C PRO A 14 4.23 -2.00 13.87
N GLU A 15 4.10 -1.33 15.01
CA GLU A 15 2.79 -0.84 15.43
C GLU A 15 2.25 0.18 14.47
N ASP A 16 3.10 1.11 14.01
CA ASP A 16 2.66 2.11 13.05
C ASP A 16 2.27 1.46 11.73
N LEU A 17 3.00 0.42 11.33
CA LEU A 17 2.68 -0.25 10.08
C LEU A 17 1.34 -0.95 10.16
N HIS A 18 0.98 -1.45 11.35
CA HIS A 18 -0.33 -2.06 11.52
C HIS A 18 -1.44 -1.03 11.33
N ILE A 19 -1.19 0.24 11.67
CA ILE A 19 -2.18 1.27 11.44
C ILE A 19 -2.39 1.46 9.94
N ILE A 20 -1.29 1.48 9.18
CA ILE A 20 -1.41 1.59 7.73
C ILE A 20 -2.16 0.39 7.17
N SER A 21 -1.86 -0.81 7.68
CA SER A 21 -2.54 -2.01 7.22
C SER A 21 -4.04 -1.91 7.46
N ALA A 22 -4.43 -1.42 8.63
CA ALA A 22 -5.85 -1.30 8.95
C ALA A 22 -6.54 -0.27 8.06
N CYS A 23 -5.85 0.83 7.74
CA CYS A 23 -6.43 1.85 6.88
C CYS A 23 -6.65 1.35 5.47
N CYS A 24 -5.85 0.39 5.02
CA CYS A 24 -5.87 -0.05 3.63
C CYS A 24 -6.55 -1.40 3.42
N SER A 25 -7.05 -2.01 4.50
CA SER A 25 -7.71 -3.31 4.39
C SER A 25 -8.89 -3.23 3.43
N GLU A 26 -9.00 -4.21 2.55
CA GLU A 26 -10.03 -4.30 1.52
C GLU A 26 -9.86 -3.30 0.40
N GLY A 27 -8.77 -2.55 0.41
CA GLY A 27 -8.48 -1.64 -0.71
C GLY A 27 -8.11 -2.39 -1.97
N LYS A 28 -8.29 -1.73 -3.10
CA LYS A 28 -8.03 -2.34 -4.39
C LYS A 28 -6.78 -1.75 -5.03
N VAL A 29 -5.97 -2.63 -5.60
CA VAL A 29 -4.72 -2.25 -6.24
C VAL A 29 -4.73 -2.83 -7.65
N ASN A 30 -4.52 -1.97 -8.63
CA ASN A 30 -4.36 -2.44 -10.00
C ASN A 30 -2.91 -2.88 -10.16
N ILE A 31 -2.69 -4.03 -10.81
CA ILE A 31 -1.34 -4.54 -10.93
C ILE A 31 -0.41 -3.56 -11.61
N GLN A 32 -0.94 -2.70 -12.49
CA GLN A 32 -0.11 -1.73 -13.17
C GLN A 32 0.40 -0.64 -12.23
N ASP A 33 -0.20 -0.51 -11.05
CA ASP A 33 0.18 0.50 -10.09
C ASP A 33 1.09 -0.04 -8.99
N VAL A 34 1.67 -1.21 -9.21
CA VAL A 34 2.63 -1.80 -8.31
C VAL A 34 3.99 -1.66 -8.95
N LYS A 35 4.91 -0.95 -8.30
CA LYS A 35 6.20 -0.65 -8.90
C LYS A 35 7.32 -0.83 -7.90
N TYR A 36 8.38 -1.50 -8.33
CA TYR A 36 9.58 -1.63 -7.52
C TYR A 36 10.72 -0.92 -8.23
N LEU A 37 11.17 0.17 -7.65
CA LEU A 37 12.28 0.96 -8.18
C LEU A 37 13.54 0.49 -7.49
N ALA A 38 14.13 -0.58 -8.03
CA ALA A 38 15.20 -1.29 -7.34
C ALA A 38 16.42 -0.43 -7.09
N SER A 39 16.79 0.42 -8.04
CA SER A 39 17.99 1.23 -7.87
C SER A 39 17.80 2.27 -6.77
N ASN A 40 16.58 2.63 -6.45
CA ASN A 40 16.29 3.56 -5.37
C ASN A 40 15.86 2.84 -4.11
N LYS A 41 15.68 1.53 -4.17
CA LYS A 41 15.20 0.72 -3.04
C LYS A 41 13.83 1.18 -2.56
N ILE A 42 12.96 1.53 -3.49
CA ILE A 42 11.62 2.02 -3.17
C ILE A 42 10.58 1.13 -3.84
N PHE A 43 9.57 0.73 -3.06
CA PHE A 43 8.45 -0.03 -3.57
C PHE A 43 7.20 0.80 -3.39
N LEU A 44 6.41 0.94 -4.46
CA LEU A 44 5.24 1.81 -4.46
C LEU A 44 3.99 1.04 -4.85
N ILE A 45 2.90 1.33 -4.17
CA ILE A 45 1.59 0.81 -4.53
C ILE A 45 0.59 1.94 -4.48
N SER A 46 -0.20 2.09 -5.54
CA SER A 46 -1.36 2.98 -5.50
C SER A 46 -2.58 2.13 -5.16
N ILE A 47 -3.34 2.56 -4.17
CA ILE A 47 -4.45 1.78 -3.66
C ILE A 47 -5.68 2.66 -3.51
N ALA A 48 -6.84 2.13 -3.89
CA ALA A 48 -8.11 2.78 -3.64
C ALA A 48 -8.67 2.17 -2.37
N ARG A 49 -8.67 2.97 -1.31
CA ARG A 49 -9.09 2.48 0.00
C ARG A 49 -10.36 3.17 0.45
N PHE A 50 -11.09 2.50 1.33
CA PHE A 50 -12.29 3.10 1.88
C PHE A 50 -11.94 4.00 3.05
N SER A 51 -12.57 5.17 3.09
CA SER A 51 -12.35 6.08 4.19
C SER A 51 -13.07 5.53 5.40
N LYS A 52 -12.32 5.27 6.46
CA LYS A 52 -12.91 4.74 7.68
C LYS A 52 -12.96 5.79 8.76
N GLU A 53 -12.45 6.98 8.44
CA GLU A 53 -12.43 8.06 9.39
C GLU A 53 -13.62 8.98 9.27
N GLU A 54 -14.42 8.85 8.22
CA GLU A 54 -15.52 9.75 7.99
C GLU A 54 -16.82 9.02 8.16
N GLU A 55 -17.89 9.78 8.31
CA GLU A 55 -19.19 9.17 8.44
C GLU A 55 -19.59 8.40 7.21
N ASN A 56 -19.22 8.90 6.05
CA ASN A 56 -19.56 8.20 4.82
C ASN A 56 -18.49 7.17 4.54
N LYS A 57 -18.74 5.94 4.98
CA LYS A 57 -17.74 4.91 4.87
C LYS A 57 -17.63 4.30 3.49
N ASN A 58 -18.48 4.76 2.56
CA ASN A 58 -18.39 4.24 1.20
C ASN A 58 -17.50 5.08 0.32
N LYS A 59 -16.92 6.13 0.86
CA LYS A 59 -16.08 7.00 0.05
C LYS A 59 -14.73 6.36 -0.19
N LEU A 60 -14.31 6.35 -1.44
CA LEU A 60 -13.01 5.81 -1.80
C LEU A 60 -11.99 6.93 -1.89
N ILE A 61 -10.81 6.67 -1.40
CA ILE A 61 -9.70 7.61 -1.45
C ILE A 61 -8.54 6.91 -2.11
N ASN A 62 -7.93 7.57 -3.09
CA ASN A 62 -6.73 7.04 -3.71
C ASN A 62 -5.54 7.42 -2.86
N SER A 63 -4.73 6.44 -2.55
CA SER A 63 -3.58 6.64 -1.67
C SER A 63 -2.37 5.93 -2.25
N ILE A 64 -1.19 6.39 -1.86
CA ILE A 64 0.05 5.72 -2.24
C ILE A 64 0.71 5.22 -0.98
N ILE A 65 1.11 3.95 -0.99
CA ILE A 65 1.94 3.40 0.06
C ILE A 65 3.35 3.29 -0.50
N LYS A 66 4.28 3.98 0.15
CA LYS A 66 5.68 3.97 -0.26
C LYS A 66 6.50 3.26 0.79
N PHE A 67 7.22 2.23 0.36
CA PHE A 67 8.12 1.46 1.22
C PHE A 67 9.54 1.79 0.80
N GLU A 68 10.36 2.27 1.74
CA GLU A 68 11.73 2.65 1.44
C GLU A 68 12.71 1.65 2.02
N PHE A 69 13.94 1.67 1.53
CA PHE A 69 15.01 0.77 1.95
C PHE A 69 14.65 -0.70 1.69
N ILE A 70 14.08 -0.93 0.51
CA ILE A 70 13.65 -2.26 0.11
C ILE A 70 14.73 -2.91 -0.73
N ASN A 71 15.24 -4.04 -0.25
CA ASN A 71 16.32 -4.75 -0.95
C ASN A 71 15.81 -5.72 -1.99
N SER A 72 14.62 -6.27 -1.81
CA SER A 72 14.07 -7.21 -2.78
C SER A 72 12.57 -7.28 -2.67
N SER A 73 11.93 -7.70 -3.77
CA SER A 73 10.50 -7.87 -3.85
C SER A 73 10.22 -9.19 -4.55
N LYS A 74 9.35 -10.01 -3.96
CA LYS A 74 8.95 -11.27 -4.53
C LYS A 74 7.45 -11.35 -4.52
N SER A 75 6.87 -11.96 -5.54
CA SER A 75 5.43 -12.14 -5.59
C SER A 75 5.10 -13.61 -5.78
N LYS A 76 3.92 -13.98 -5.31
CA LYS A 76 3.43 -15.35 -5.43
C LYS A 76 1.99 -15.30 -5.86
N ASN A 77 1.64 -16.10 -6.86
CA ASN A 77 0.29 -16.22 -7.39
C ASN A 77 -0.21 -14.94 -8.03
N ILE A 78 0.70 -14.12 -8.54
CA ILE A 78 0.35 -12.89 -9.23
C ILE A 78 0.91 -12.98 -10.63
N ASP A 79 0.01 -12.92 -11.62
CA ASP A 79 0.41 -12.94 -13.02
C ASP A 79 0.71 -11.52 -13.45
N GLN A 80 1.98 -11.19 -13.51
CA GLN A 80 2.38 -9.82 -13.81
C GLN A 80 2.14 -9.45 -15.27
N ASN A 81 1.83 -10.43 -16.11
CA ASN A 81 1.49 -10.12 -17.48
C ASN A 81 0.01 -9.81 -17.66
N ASP A 82 -0.80 -10.01 -16.65
CA ASP A 82 -2.22 -9.70 -16.73
C ASP A 82 -2.41 -8.25 -16.30
N THR A 83 -2.34 -7.34 -17.26
CA THR A 83 -2.37 -5.91 -16.94
C THR A 83 -3.72 -5.44 -16.41
N ASN A 84 -4.76 -6.27 -16.50
CA ASN A 84 -6.06 -5.91 -15.97
C ASN A 84 -6.32 -6.49 -14.59
N LEU A 85 -5.33 -7.13 -14.00
CA LEU A 85 -5.51 -7.77 -12.71
C LEU A 85 -5.69 -6.73 -11.62
N THR A 86 -6.69 -6.93 -10.77
CA THR A 86 -6.92 -6.10 -9.60
C THR A 86 -6.74 -6.96 -8.37
N LEU A 87 -5.97 -6.46 -7.42
CA LEU A 87 -5.68 -7.15 -6.18
C LEU A 87 -6.46 -6.49 -5.05
N GLU A 88 -6.93 -7.29 -4.12
CA GLU A 88 -7.60 -6.76 -2.95
C GLU A 88 -6.72 -7.01 -1.75
N LEU A 89 -6.27 -5.95 -1.10
CA LEU A 89 -5.35 -6.07 0.02
C LEU A 89 -6.11 -6.49 1.25
N LEU A 90 -5.61 -7.52 1.92
CA LEU A 90 -6.21 -7.99 3.16
C LEU A 90 -5.45 -7.46 4.37
N THR A 91 -4.12 -7.60 4.35
CA THR A 91 -3.35 -7.15 5.50
C THR A 91 -1.88 -6.97 5.09
N ILE A 92 -1.15 -6.20 5.90
CA ILE A 92 0.28 -6.05 5.78
C ILE A 92 0.88 -6.50 7.10
N ASP A 93 1.72 -7.54 7.05
CA ASP A 93 2.38 -8.06 8.23
C ASP A 93 3.86 -7.80 8.14
N ILE A 94 4.55 -7.85 9.28
CA ILE A 94 5.96 -7.60 9.32
C ILE A 94 6.61 -8.54 10.32
N PHE A 95 7.78 -9.05 9.95
CA PHE A 95 8.54 -9.96 10.80
C PHE A 95 10.00 -9.53 10.78
N LYS A 96 10.66 -9.64 11.92
CA LYS A 96 12.08 -9.40 11.96
C LYS A 96 12.78 -10.70 11.54
N LYS A 97 13.72 -10.59 10.59
CA LYS A 97 14.43 -11.74 10.11
C LYS A 97 15.89 -11.42 10.09
N GLU A 98 16.61 -11.95 11.07
CA GLU A 98 18.02 -11.65 11.27
C GLU A 98 18.17 -10.15 11.47
N GLU A 99 18.89 -9.46 10.61
CA GLU A 99 19.07 -8.02 10.80
C GLU A 99 18.14 -7.21 9.96
N ASN A 100 17.29 -7.86 9.16
CA ASN A 100 16.36 -7.16 8.28
C ASN A 100 14.94 -7.42 8.70
N PHE A 101 14.01 -6.80 7.98
CA PHE A 101 12.59 -7.02 8.20
C PHE A 101 11.99 -7.60 6.93
N GLU A 102 11.01 -8.47 7.13
CA GLU A 102 10.25 -9.00 6.02
C GLU A 102 8.85 -8.45 6.11
N ILE A 103 8.42 -7.73 5.09
CA ILE A 103 7.09 -7.13 5.03
C ILE A 103 6.28 -7.94 4.05
N ILE A 104 5.14 -8.46 4.49
CA ILE A 104 4.33 -9.35 3.70
C ILE A 104 2.97 -8.71 3.47
N MET A 105 2.63 -8.49 2.20
CA MET A 105 1.32 -7.99 1.84
C MET A 105 0.50 -9.16 1.36
N LEU A 106 -0.61 -9.43 2.06
CA LEU A 106 -1.50 -10.53 1.72
C LEU A 106 -2.69 -9.96 0.98
N PHE A 107 -2.93 -10.51 -0.20
CA PHE A 107 -4.08 -10.13 -1.02
C PHE A 107 -5.03 -11.30 -1.11
N SER A 108 -6.26 -11.05 -1.50
CA SER A 108 -7.24 -12.10 -1.65
C SER A 108 -6.76 -13.12 -2.69
N LYS A 109 -7.33 -14.33 -2.61
CA LYS A 109 -7.04 -15.42 -3.56
C LYS A 109 -5.60 -15.90 -3.43
N ASN A 110 -5.07 -15.85 -2.20
CA ASN A 110 -3.74 -16.39 -1.90
C ASN A 110 -2.62 -15.71 -2.68
N ARG A 111 -2.77 -14.44 -2.95
CA ARG A 111 -1.72 -13.67 -3.62
C ARG A 111 -0.89 -12.95 -2.58
N ILE A 112 0.42 -12.94 -2.77
CA ILE A 112 1.33 -12.44 -1.76
C ILE A 112 2.45 -11.64 -2.42
N ILE A 113 2.80 -10.51 -1.81
CA ILE A 113 4.02 -9.78 -2.15
C ILE A 113 4.85 -9.69 -0.89
N THR A 114 6.12 -10.12 -0.99
CA THR A 114 7.03 -10.11 0.15
C THR A 114 8.19 -9.16 -0.17
N LEU A 115 8.44 -8.23 0.75
CA LEU A 115 9.53 -7.28 0.62
C LEU A 115 10.55 -7.53 1.71
N SER A 116 11.84 -7.40 1.36
CA SER A 116 12.91 -7.44 2.35
C SER A 116 13.34 -6.00 2.57
N ALA A 117 13.29 -5.53 3.79
CA ALA A 117 13.59 -4.14 4.14
C ALA A 117 14.71 -4.06 5.15
N GLU A 118 15.58 -3.06 4.98
CA GLU A 118 16.66 -2.84 5.93
C GLU A 118 16.13 -2.23 7.22
N VAL A 119 15.18 -1.34 7.09
CA VAL A 119 14.51 -0.69 8.21
C VAL A 119 13.07 -0.52 7.85
N ILE A 120 12.25 -0.14 8.81
CA ILE A 120 10.85 0.16 8.56
C ILE A 120 10.73 1.63 8.26
N GLU A 121 10.38 1.95 7.02
CA GLU A 121 10.15 3.33 6.62
C GLU A 121 9.07 3.28 5.57
N VAL A 122 7.80 3.42 6.00
CA VAL A 122 6.66 3.26 5.12
C VAL A 122 5.76 4.46 5.29
N THR A 123 5.29 5.00 4.19
CA THR A 123 4.42 6.17 4.21
C THR A 123 3.13 5.85 3.47
N LEU A 124 2.02 6.16 4.10
CA LEU A 124 0.71 6.15 3.44
C LEU A 124 0.32 7.60 3.22
N GLU A 125 0.04 7.96 1.99
CA GLU A 125 -0.31 9.33 1.69
C GLU A 125 -1.51 9.38 0.76
N ASP A 126 -2.59 10.00 1.22
CA ASP A 126 -3.78 10.19 0.41
C ASP A 126 -3.51 11.18 -0.69
N GLN A 127 -4.09 10.93 -1.86
CA GLN A 127 -3.86 11.76 -3.01
C GLN A 127 -5.06 12.67 -3.21
N LYS A 128 -4.77 13.92 -3.57
CA LYS A 128 -5.83 14.86 -3.82
C LYS A 128 -6.52 14.49 -5.11
N ILE A 129 -7.85 14.58 -5.09
CA ILE A 129 -8.62 14.26 -6.27
C ILE A 129 -8.59 15.44 -7.18
N GLU A 130 -8.23 15.19 -8.45
CA GLU A 130 -8.16 16.26 -9.39
C GLU A 130 -9.16 16.13 -10.46
N ASN A 131 -10.09 15.24 -10.33
CA ASN A 131 -11.02 15.02 -11.38
C ASN A 131 -11.98 16.12 -11.56
N ASP A 132 -12.07 16.98 -10.61
CA ASP A 132 -13.03 18.00 -10.75
C ASP A 132 -12.65 18.96 -11.77
N LYS A 133 -11.51 18.92 -12.29
CA LYS A 133 -11.26 19.82 -13.26
C LYS A 133 -11.85 19.50 -14.49
N ARG A 134 -12.35 18.37 -14.64
CA ARG A 134 -12.89 18.10 -15.81
C ARG A 134 -14.12 18.79 -16.06
N ASN A 135 -14.55 19.45 -15.30
CA ASN A 135 -15.73 20.03 -15.55
C ASN A 135 -15.87 20.81 -16.49
#